data_7e38adfc2a362254e15e24448641b992
#
_entry.id   7e38adfc2a362254e15e24448641b992
#
_cell.length_a   1.000
_cell.length_b   1.000
_cell.length_c   1.000
_cell.angle_alpha   90.00
_cell.angle_beta   90.00
_cell.angle_gamma   90.00
#
_symmetry.space_group_name_H-M   'P 1'
#
loop_
_entity.id
_entity.type
_entity.pdbx_description
1 polymer ?
#
loop_
_entity_poly.entity_id
_entity_poly.type
_entity_poly.pdbx_seq_one_letter_code
_entity_poly.pdbx_strand_id
1 'polypeptide(L)'
;MAEPVDTPAGTITADHFRPGHVRHQVAVGPKFLYALFNPQDQLHAVSRAFMTFVRDGDLPYRRLIVDDHIVDEAATRLKKQASMRNAASFLATLDESTLYQFESVSEDVFDGAKATFVEWTDLDASLTDFTVAAHMESLEVDHILTYDRHY
;
A
#
# COMPACT_ATOMS: atom_id res chain seq x y z
N MET A 1 8.80 12.21 -19.61
CA MET A 1 7.80 11.13 -19.62
C MET A 1 8.50 9.81 -19.34
N ALA A 2 7.99 9.04 -18.40
CA ALA A 2 8.60 7.75 -18.07
C ALA A 2 8.38 6.74 -19.18
N GLU A 3 9.38 5.92 -19.44
CA GLU A 3 9.26 4.84 -20.42
C GLU A 3 8.42 3.69 -19.86
N PRO A 4 7.70 2.96 -20.72
CA PRO A 4 7.00 1.74 -20.32
C PRO A 4 7.96 0.73 -19.71
N VAL A 5 7.47 -0.04 -18.76
CA VAL A 5 8.26 -1.07 -18.06
C VAL A 5 7.68 -2.44 -18.40
N ASP A 6 8.50 -3.33 -18.92
CA ASP A 6 8.10 -4.70 -19.20
C ASP A 6 8.14 -5.52 -17.90
N THR A 7 7.04 -6.20 -17.58
CA THR A 7 6.90 -7.02 -16.37
C THR A 7 6.27 -8.36 -16.70
N PRO A 8 6.36 -9.35 -15.79
CA PRO A 8 5.63 -10.61 -15.97
C PRO A 8 4.11 -10.44 -16.11
N ALA A 9 3.54 -9.33 -15.61
CA ALA A 9 2.12 -9.01 -15.74
C ALA A 9 1.81 -8.23 -17.02
N GLY A 10 2.81 -7.96 -17.88
CA GLY A 10 2.67 -7.21 -19.11
C GLY A 10 3.47 -5.90 -19.08
N THR A 11 3.32 -5.10 -20.13
CA THR A 11 3.97 -3.79 -20.21
C THR A 11 3.18 -2.79 -19.37
N ILE A 12 3.88 -2.14 -18.44
CA ILE A 12 3.27 -1.19 -17.50
C ILE A 12 3.69 0.23 -17.84
N THR A 13 2.71 1.12 -17.94
CA THR A 13 2.93 2.54 -18.15
C THR A 13 2.36 3.34 -16.97
N ALA A 14 2.75 4.61 -16.87
CA ALA A 14 2.22 5.49 -15.83
C ALA A 14 0.69 5.61 -15.90
N ASP A 15 0.11 5.51 -17.10
CA ASP A 15 -1.34 5.62 -17.28
C ASP A 15 -2.13 4.52 -16.57
N HIS A 16 -1.50 3.35 -16.31
CA HIS A 16 -2.14 2.27 -15.54
C HIS A 16 -2.46 2.67 -14.10
N PHE A 17 -1.74 3.65 -13.57
CA PHE A 17 -1.90 4.11 -12.18
C PHE A 17 -2.51 5.49 -12.06
N ARG A 18 -2.83 6.13 -13.18
CA ARG A 18 -3.30 7.50 -13.17
C ARG A 18 -4.75 7.55 -12.69
N PRO A 19 -5.05 8.33 -11.63
CA PRO A 19 -6.41 8.44 -11.13
C PRO A 19 -7.31 9.24 -12.08
N GLY A 20 -8.61 9.06 -11.95
CA GLY A 20 -9.61 9.81 -12.71
C GLY A 20 -9.61 11.30 -12.39
N HIS A 21 -9.05 11.70 -11.25
CA HIS A 21 -8.84 13.09 -10.86
C HIS A 21 -7.56 13.19 -10.02
N VAL A 22 -6.98 14.39 -9.97
CA VAL A 22 -5.67 14.57 -9.33
C VAL A 22 -5.77 14.44 -7.81
N ARG A 23 -4.91 13.60 -7.25
CA ARG A 23 -4.71 13.44 -5.80
C ARG A 23 -3.22 13.34 -5.53
N HIS A 24 -2.77 13.91 -4.40
CA HIS A 24 -1.35 13.89 -4.03
C HIS A 24 -1.01 12.84 -2.98
N GLN A 25 -2.02 12.24 -2.37
CA GLN A 25 -1.87 11.22 -1.35
C GLN A 25 -2.53 9.93 -1.81
N VAL A 26 -1.88 8.81 -1.49
CA VAL A 26 -2.43 7.48 -1.73
C VAL A 26 -2.07 6.60 -0.53
N ALA A 27 -3.05 5.85 -0.04
CA ALA A 27 -2.79 4.81 0.95
C ALA A 27 -2.17 3.60 0.25
N VAL A 28 -1.32 2.87 0.95
CA VAL A 28 -0.63 1.71 0.39
C VAL A 28 -1.00 0.48 1.21
N GLY A 29 -1.57 -0.52 0.54
CA GLY A 29 -1.98 -1.75 1.19
C GLY A 29 -0.83 -2.70 1.49
N PRO A 30 -1.02 -3.66 2.41
CA PRO A 30 0.06 -4.57 2.83
C PRO A 30 0.53 -5.51 1.71
N LYS A 31 -0.35 -5.94 0.82
CA LYS A 31 0.04 -6.82 -0.30
C LYS A 31 0.92 -6.09 -1.31
N PHE A 32 0.68 -4.82 -1.54
CA PHE A 32 1.54 -4.01 -2.40
C PHE A 32 2.93 -3.88 -1.80
N LEU A 33 3.01 -3.56 -0.51
CA LEU A 33 4.30 -3.43 0.19
C LEU A 33 5.06 -4.76 0.22
N TYR A 34 4.35 -5.86 0.46
CA TYR A 34 4.96 -7.18 0.41
C TYR A 34 5.57 -7.45 -0.98
N ALA A 35 4.85 -7.19 -2.05
CA ALA A 35 5.36 -7.39 -3.40
C ALA A 35 6.54 -6.47 -3.71
N LEU A 36 6.48 -5.21 -3.24
CA LEU A 36 7.55 -4.24 -3.47
C LEU A 36 8.87 -4.67 -2.82
N PHE A 37 8.81 -5.25 -1.62
CA PHE A 37 10.00 -5.63 -0.85
C PHE A 37 10.35 -7.11 -0.96
N ASN A 38 9.66 -7.88 -1.79
CA ASN A 38 9.99 -9.27 -2.08
C ASN A 38 10.31 -9.46 -3.57
N PRO A 39 11.61 -9.49 -3.94
CA PRO A 39 12.00 -9.64 -5.34
C PRO A 39 11.52 -10.92 -6.02
N GLN A 40 11.10 -11.92 -5.25
CA GLN A 40 10.58 -13.19 -5.77
C GLN A 40 9.08 -13.14 -6.04
N ASP A 41 8.38 -12.08 -5.62
CA ASP A 41 6.94 -11.98 -5.84
C ASP A 41 6.62 -11.68 -7.31
N GLN A 42 5.54 -12.28 -7.81
CA GLN A 42 5.11 -12.09 -9.20
C GLN A 42 4.79 -10.63 -9.53
N LEU A 43 4.38 -9.86 -8.53
CA LEU A 43 3.98 -8.47 -8.71
C LEU A 43 5.07 -7.48 -8.31
N HIS A 44 6.27 -7.99 -8.03
CA HIS A 44 7.40 -7.13 -7.64
C HIS A 44 7.71 -6.07 -8.70
N ALA A 45 7.82 -6.49 -9.96
CA ALA A 45 8.16 -5.56 -11.05
C ALA A 45 7.08 -4.50 -11.27
N VAL A 46 5.81 -4.87 -11.14
CA VAL A 46 4.68 -3.92 -11.22
C VAL A 46 4.76 -2.89 -10.09
N SER A 47 5.02 -3.36 -8.87
CA SER A 47 5.13 -2.49 -7.70
C SER A 47 6.32 -1.52 -7.85
N ARG A 48 7.44 -2.01 -8.34
CA ARG A 48 8.60 -1.15 -8.59
C ARG A 48 8.35 -0.14 -9.69
N ALA A 49 7.60 -0.52 -10.74
CA ALA A 49 7.23 0.40 -11.80
C ALA A 49 6.42 1.58 -11.24
N PHE A 50 5.45 1.31 -10.37
CA PHE A 50 4.68 2.37 -9.70
C PHE A 50 5.61 3.33 -8.95
N MET A 51 6.54 2.79 -8.16
CA MET A 51 7.47 3.63 -7.39
C MET A 51 8.35 4.49 -8.29
N THR A 52 8.79 3.94 -9.41
CA THR A 52 9.57 4.67 -10.41
C THR A 52 8.76 5.84 -10.99
N PHE A 53 7.51 5.61 -11.35
CA PHE A 53 6.65 6.65 -11.89
C PHE A 53 6.36 7.77 -10.87
N VAL A 54 6.20 7.41 -9.60
CA VAL A 54 6.04 8.39 -8.52
C VAL A 54 7.31 9.22 -8.37
N ARG A 55 8.46 8.56 -8.28
CA ARG A 55 9.74 9.23 -8.08
C ARG A 55 10.07 10.16 -9.24
N ASP A 56 9.75 9.77 -10.47
CA ASP A 56 10.07 10.54 -11.66
C ASP A 56 9.05 11.63 -11.97
N GLY A 57 7.99 11.73 -11.17
CA GLY A 57 6.98 12.79 -11.32
C GLY A 57 5.90 12.50 -12.36
N ASP A 58 5.85 11.27 -12.91
CA ASP A 58 4.84 10.89 -13.90
C ASP A 58 3.46 10.65 -13.29
N LEU A 59 3.41 10.45 -11.97
CA LEU A 59 2.18 10.36 -11.20
C LEU A 59 2.11 11.50 -10.20
N PRO A 60 0.91 11.97 -9.82
CA PRO A 60 0.76 13.14 -8.97
C PRO A 60 1.03 12.87 -7.49
N TYR A 61 1.27 11.62 -7.08
CA TYR A 61 1.42 11.27 -5.68
C TYR A 61 2.74 11.78 -5.11
N ARG A 62 2.66 12.42 -3.95
CA ARG A 62 3.81 12.95 -3.22
C ARG A 62 3.98 12.30 -1.86
N ARG A 63 2.93 11.63 -1.37
CA ARG A 63 2.92 10.95 -0.07
C ARG A 63 2.23 9.61 -0.18
N LEU A 64 2.88 8.59 0.34
CA LEU A 64 2.33 7.26 0.48
C LEU A 64 2.00 7.05 1.95
N ILE A 65 0.71 6.90 2.25
CA ILE A 65 0.22 6.78 3.61
C ILE A 65 0.28 5.31 4.03
N VAL A 66 0.97 5.02 5.11
CA VAL A 66 1.02 3.70 5.74
C VAL A 66 0.68 3.83 7.21
N ASP A 67 -0.08 2.89 7.74
CA ASP A 67 -0.41 2.87 9.15
C ASP A 67 0.27 1.70 9.87
N ASP A 68 0.15 1.69 11.19
CA ASP A 68 0.77 0.68 12.05
C ASP A 68 0.27 -0.73 11.76
N HIS A 69 -1.02 -0.90 11.44
CA HIS A 69 -1.58 -2.22 11.09
C HIS A 69 -1.02 -2.74 9.76
N ILE A 70 -0.85 -1.86 8.78
CA ILE A 70 -0.24 -2.22 7.50
C ILE A 70 1.22 -2.61 7.70
N VAL A 71 1.95 -1.85 8.50
CA VAL A 71 3.36 -2.13 8.79
C VAL A 71 3.51 -3.49 9.46
N ASP A 72 2.69 -3.77 10.47
CA ASP A 72 2.72 -5.05 11.17
C ASP A 72 2.49 -6.23 10.22
N GLU A 73 1.46 -6.13 9.40
CA GLU A 73 1.10 -7.22 8.48
C GLU A 73 2.18 -7.42 7.42
N ALA A 74 2.64 -6.34 6.79
CA ALA A 74 3.63 -6.42 5.73
C ALA A 74 4.99 -6.94 6.26
N ALA A 75 5.46 -6.40 7.38
CA ALA A 75 6.74 -6.81 7.96
C ALA A 75 6.72 -8.27 8.40
N THR A 76 5.65 -8.70 9.06
CA THR A 76 5.51 -10.08 9.51
C THR A 76 5.48 -11.04 8.33
N ARG A 77 4.73 -10.71 7.30
CA ARG A 77 4.64 -11.53 6.10
C ARG A 77 5.98 -11.63 5.37
N LEU A 78 6.70 -10.51 5.25
CA LEU A 78 8.03 -10.50 4.65
C LEU A 78 8.99 -11.42 5.41
N LYS A 79 9.01 -11.34 6.74
CA LYS A 79 9.87 -12.18 7.56
C LYS A 79 9.54 -13.66 7.37
N LYS A 80 8.26 -14.02 7.34
CA LYS A 80 7.82 -15.42 7.28
C LYS A 80 7.93 -16.01 5.88
N GLN A 81 7.59 -15.27 4.85
CA GLN A 81 7.44 -15.79 3.48
C GLN A 81 8.56 -15.39 2.55
N ALA A 82 9.33 -14.37 2.87
CA ALA A 82 10.49 -13.95 2.07
C ALA A 82 11.78 -14.13 2.88
N SER A 83 12.20 -13.09 3.62
CA SER A 83 13.38 -13.16 4.46
C SER A 83 13.37 -12.07 5.51
N MET A 84 14.15 -12.27 6.59
CA MET A 84 14.37 -11.23 7.58
C MET A 84 15.05 -10.02 6.93
N ARG A 85 15.95 -10.23 5.98
CA ARG A 85 16.61 -9.13 5.27
C ARG A 85 15.59 -8.22 4.57
N ASN A 86 14.60 -8.82 3.91
CA ASN A 86 13.57 -8.05 3.22
C ASN A 86 12.68 -7.29 4.19
N ALA A 87 12.32 -7.91 5.32
CA ALA A 87 11.55 -7.25 6.36
C ALA A 87 12.33 -6.07 6.97
N ALA A 88 13.60 -6.27 7.26
CA ALA A 88 14.45 -5.21 7.80
C ALA A 88 14.62 -4.04 6.80
N SER A 89 14.79 -4.36 5.52
CA SER A 89 14.88 -3.35 4.47
C SER A 89 13.61 -2.52 4.37
N PHE A 90 12.44 -3.17 4.48
CA PHE A 90 11.17 -2.48 4.48
C PHE A 90 11.08 -1.49 5.64
N LEU A 91 11.36 -1.93 6.86
CA LEU A 91 11.27 -1.07 8.03
C LEU A 91 12.28 0.10 7.96
N ALA A 92 13.50 -0.17 7.50
CA ALA A 92 14.50 0.87 7.33
C ALA A 92 14.07 1.91 6.29
N THR A 93 13.47 1.46 5.20
CA THR A 93 12.98 2.36 4.14
C THR A 93 11.89 3.27 4.67
N LEU A 94 10.97 2.76 5.49
CA LEU A 94 9.93 3.59 6.10
C LEU A 94 10.53 4.70 6.98
N ASP A 95 11.59 4.40 7.71
CA ASP A 95 12.23 5.37 8.61
C ASP A 95 13.04 6.42 7.85
N GLU A 96 13.63 6.06 6.72
CA GLU A 96 14.58 6.91 6.00
C GLU A 96 13.93 7.70 4.87
N SER A 97 12.84 7.20 4.28
CA SER A 97 12.21 7.81 3.13
C SER A 97 11.30 8.96 3.53
N THR A 98 11.37 10.06 2.79
CA THR A 98 10.46 11.19 2.95
C THR A 98 9.16 11.00 2.17
N LEU A 99 9.08 9.99 1.32
CA LEU A 99 7.90 9.69 0.52
C LEU A 99 6.80 9.02 1.35
N TYR A 100 7.19 8.10 2.26
CA TYR A 100 6.23 7.40 3.11
C TYR A 100 5.85 8.26 4.30
N GLN A 101 4.55 8.41 4.51
CA GLN A 101 4.01 9.09 5.69
C GLN A 101 3.37 8.06 6.61
N PHE A 102 3.97 7.83 7.76
CA PHE A 102 3.43 6.91 8.77
C PHE A 102 2.36 7.62 9.60
N GLU A 103 1.21 6.96 9.73
CA GLU A 103 0.08 7.45 10.51
C GLU A 103 -0.40 6.36 11.45
N SER A 104 -0.35 6.61 12.75
CA SER A 104 -0.91 5.67 13.72
C SER A 104 -2.43 5.72 13.69
N VAL A 105 -3.05 4.55 13.72
CA VAL A 105 -4.51 4.44 13.78
C VAL A 105 -4.97 4.79 15.20
N SER A 106 -5.87 5.76 15.32
CA SER A 106 -6.41 6.16 16.62
C SER A 106 -7.34 5.07 17.18
N GLU A 107 -7.53 5.10 18.50
CA GLU A 107 -8.45 4.18 19.17
C GLU A 107 -9.87 4.30 18.59
N ASP A 108 -10.34 5.52 18.37
CA ASP A 108 -11.68 5.76 17.83
C ASP A 108 -11.86 5.17 16.42
N VAL A 109 -10.86 5.33 15.56
CA VAL A 109 -10.88 4.76 14.22
C VAL A 109 -10.89 3.24 14.28
N PHE A 110 -10.08 2.65 15.15
CA PHE A 110 -10.01 1.20 15.29
C PHE A 110 -11.32 0.64 15.87
N ASP A 111 -11.92 1.31 16.83
CA ASP A 111 -13.24 0.92 17.39
C ASP A 111 -14.30 0.91 16.30
N GLY A 112 -14.32 1.91 15.44
CA GLY A 112 -15.22 1.95 14.30
C GLY A 112 -14.98 0.81 13.32
N ALA A 113 -13.72 0.50 13.05
CA ALA A 113 -13.34 -0.62 12.18
C ALA A 113 -13.80 -1.96 12.73
N LYS A 114 -13.64 -2.17 14.04
CA LYS A 114 -14.10 -3.40 14.70
C LYS A 114 -15.61 -3.55 14.59
N ALA A 115 -16.36 -2.48 14.80
CA ALA A 115 -17.82 -2.50 14.69
C ALA A 115 -18.26 -2.87 13.26
N THR A 116 -17.66 -2.27 12.26
CA THR A 116 -17.96 -2.55 10.85
C THR A 116 -17.58 -3.99 10.48
N PHE A 117 -16.43 -4.47 10.96
CA PHE A 117 -15.96 -5.83 10.71
C PHE A 117 -16.98 -6.88 11.19
N VAL A 118 -17.57 -6.67 12.37
CA VAL A 118 -18.57 -7.58 12.93
C VAL A 118 -19.91 -7.48 12.19
N GLU A 119 -20.27 -6.29 11.72
CA GLU A 119 -21.51 -6.04 11.00
C GLU A 119 -21.52 -6.63 9.59
N TRP A 120 -20.41 -6.54 8.87
CA TRP A 120 -20.32 -6.97 7.47
C TRP A 120 -19.87 -8.44 7.36
N THR A 121 -20.76 -9.34 7.72
CA THR A 121 -20.45 -10.78 7.79
C THR A 121 -20.24 -11.45 6.43
N ASP A 122 -20.77 -10.86 5.37
CA ASP A 122 -20.71 -11.45 4.02
C ASP A 122 -19.39 -11.10 3.29
N LEU A 123 -18.63 -10.16 3.81
CA LEU A 123 -17.41 -9.69 3.18
C LEU A 123 -16.20 -10.42 3.77
N ASP A 124 -15.47 -11.15 2.91
CA ASP A 124 -14.27 -11.89 3.31
C ASP A 124 -13.05 -10.95 3.34
N ALA A 125 -13.12 -9.94 4.18
CA ALA A 125 -12.04 -9.00 4.39
C ALA A 125 -11.53 -9.10 5.83
N SER A 126 -10.25 -8.86 6.02
CA SER A 126 -9.62 -8.93 7.34
C SER A 126 -9.96 -7.69 8.18
N LEU A 127 -9.71 -7.79 9.49
CA LEU A 127 -9.83 -6.62 10.35
C LEU A 127 -8.86 -5.51 9.91
N THR A 128 -7.68 -5.87 9.43
CA THR A 128 -6.74 -4.91 8.86
C THR A 128 -7.37 -4.16 7.69
N ASP A 129 -8.07 -4.86 6.79
CA ASP A 129 -8.74 -4.22 5.65
C ASP A 129 -9.78 -3.20 6.08
N PHE A 130 -10.61 -3.56 7.07
CA PHE A 130 -11.59 -2.62 7.63
C PHE A 130 -10.92 -1.43 8.33
N THR A 131 -9.80 -1.69 9.01
CA THR A 131 -9.04 -0.65 9.70
C THR A 131 -8.45 0.34 8.69
N VAL A 132 -7.86 -0.16 7.61
CA VAL A 132 -7.31 0.69 6.55
C VAL A 132 -8.39 1.56 5.94
N ALA A 133 -9.56 0.98 5.63
CA ALA A 133 -10.67 1.72 5.05
C ALA A 133 -11.17 2.83 5.98
N ALA A 134 -11.35 2.52 7.27
CA ALA A 134 -11.78 3.50 8.26
C ALA A 134 -10.74 4.61 8.44
N HIS A 135 -9.46 4.25 8.43
CA HIS A 135 -8.37 5.22 8.59
C HIS A 135 -8.28 6.16 7.39
N MET A 136 -8.41 5.62 6.17
CA MET A 136 -8.46 6.43 4.96
C MET A 136 -9.58 7.45 5.02
N GLU A 137 -10.76 7.03 5.45
CA GLU A 137 -11.91 7.91 5.59
C GLU A 137 -11.61 9.04 6.59
N SER A 138 -11.01 8.71 7.73
CA SER A 138 -10.67 9.70 8.75
C SER A 138 -9.61 10.70 8.28
N LEU A 139 -8.70 10.28 7.40
CA LEU A 139 -7.64 11.12 6.84
C LEU A 139 -8.06 11.80 5.53
N GLU A 140 -9.27 11.54 5.06
CA GLU A 140 -9.79 12.05 3.78
C GLU A 140 -8.90 11.65 2.60
N VAL A 141 -8.37 10.43 2.64
CA VAL A 141 -7.58 9.83 1.55
C VAL A 141 -8.52 8.99 0.70
N ASP A 142 -8.64 9.35 -0.58
CA ASP A 142 -9.62 8.76 -1.49
C ASP A 142 -9.09 7.56 -2.28
N HIS A 143 -7.77 7.41 -2.37
CA HIS A 143 -7.17 6.40 -3.22
C HIS A 143 -6.30 5.44 -2.40
N ILE A 144 -6.36 4.16 -2.75
CA ILE A 144 -5.50 3.14 -2.19
C ILE A 144 -4.81 2.36 -3.30
N LEU A 145 -3.53 2.09 -3.11
CA LEU A 145 -2.74 1.23 -3.98
C LEU A 145 -2.73 -0.16 -3.37
N THR A 146 -3.41 -1.08 -4.01
CA THR A 146 -3.61 -2.42 -3.45
C THR A 146 -3.76 -3.46 -4.55
N TYR A 147 -3.43 -4.71 -4.20
CA TYR A 147 -3.77 -5.88 -5.01
C TYR A 147 -4.97 -6.63 -4.43
N ASP A 148 -5.61 -6.06 -3.41
CA ASP A 148 -6.76 -6.67 -2.76
C ASP A 148 -8.05 -6.06 -3.31
N ARG A 149 -8.93 -6.92 -3.82
CA ARG A 149 -10.21 -6.50 -4.41
C ARG A 149 -11.24 -5.99 -3.41
N HIS A 150 -10.97 -6.13 -2.10
CA HIS A 150 -11.92 -5.72 -1.06
C HIS A 150 -11.93 -4.21 -0.82
N TYR A 151 -10.99 -3.47 -1.38
CA TYR A 151 -10.96 -2.01 -1.22
C TYR A 151 -11.77 -1.28 -2.31
#